data_b6a18751ac0415dffd97ed5698c38513
#
_entry.id   b6a18751ac0415dffd97ed5698c38513
#
_cell.length_a   1.000
_cell.length_b   1.000
_cell.length_c   1.000
_cell.angle_alpha   90.00
_cell.angle_beta   90.00
_cell.angle_gamma   90.00
#
_symmetry.space_group_name_H-M   'P 1'
#
loop_
_entity.id
_entity.type
_entity.pdbx_description
1 polymer ?
#
loop_
_entity_poly.entity_id
_entity_poly.type
_entity_poly.pdbx_seq_one_letter_code
_entity_poly.pdbx_strand_id
1 'polypeptide(L)'
;ENLGSMQINSGAISPQLRVLNNGQNSINTIDITYSFDGANETPLTWNGTIASQATAVLDLVDITLASGIHSLNVTTTINNDYFTHNNSTEITFYVNETGETGVVNTFENSSDELIVVNEGGDVWQRGVPTGALLNTAASGTNVYGTNLSGNYENNLKGYLTSKCYDLTTLANPVLKFQMAFDLETNYDVAYVQYSTNQGVDWEVLGSSTDPNWYNSSANGCSNCVGG
;
A
#
# COMPACT_ATOMS: atom_id res chain seq x y z
N GLU A 1 -15.88 -2.29 -2.49
CA GLU A 1 -14.79 -3.16 -1.95
C GLU A 1 -13.48 -2.46 -2.23
N ASN A 2 -12.61 -2.38 -1.23
CA ASN A 2 -11.23 -1.99 -1.46
C ASN A 2 -10.67 -2.92 -2.55
N LEU A 3 -10.28 -2.36 -3.68
CA LEU A 3 -9.22 -2.95 -4.49
C LEU A 3 -8.13 -3.25 -3.47
N GLY A 4 -7.73 -4.50 -3.33
CA GLY A 4 -6.72 -4.87 -2.35
C GLY A 4 -5.67 -3.78 -2.24
N SER A 5 -5.20 -3.48 -1.06
CA SER A 5 -4.40 -2.29 -0.76
C SER A 5 -3.20 -2.06 -1.71
N MET A 6 -2.88 -3.06 -2.54
CA MET A 6 -1.78 -3.00 -3.51
C MET A 6 -2.14 -3.73 -4.81
N GLN A 7 -1.79 -3.12 -5.93
CA GLN A 7 -1.82 -3.73 -7.26
C GLN A 7 -0.39 -3.87 -7.79
N ILE A 8 -0.08 -4.98 -8.41
CA ILE A 8 1.20 -5.13 -9.11
C ILE A 8 0.99 -4.60 -10.53
N ASN A 9 1.72 -3.57 -10.89
CA ASN A 9 1.69 -3.04 -12.24
C ASN A 9 2.62 -3.85 -13.15
N SER A 10 2.13 -4.98 -13.63
CA SER A 10 2.75 -5.69 -14.76
C SER A 10 2.02 -5.38 -16.09
N GLY A 11 1.07 -4.44 -16.10
CA GLY A 11 0.23 -4.13 -17.24
C GLY A 11 -0.96 -3.23 -16.89
N ALA A 12 -2.07 -3.38 -17.58
CA ALA A 12 -3.30 -2.66 -17.29
C ALA A 12 -3.96 -3.15 -15.99
N ILE A 13 -4.44 -2.22 -15.21
CA ILE A 13 -5.30 -2.46 -14.04
C ILE A 13 -6.74 -2.42 -14.54
N SER A 14 -7.55 -3.41 -14.16
CA SER A 14 -8.97 -3.52 -14.49
C SER A 14 -9.82 -3.19 -13.25
N PRO A 15 -10.15 -1.92 -13.01
CA PRO A 15 -10.89 -1.53 -11.82
C PRO A 15 -12.34 -1.99 -11.89
N GLN A 16 -12.90 -2.36 -10.75
CA GLN A 16 -14.28 -2.82 -10.64
C GLN A 16 -15.04 -2.00 -9.60
N LEU A 17 -16.27 -1.64 -9.94
CA LEU A 17 -17.21 -1.01 -9.03
C LEU A 17 -18.27 -2.00 -8.58
N ARG A 18 -18.38 -2.21 -7.28
CA ARG A 18 -19.46 -3.03 -6.70
C ARG A 18 -20.61 -2.15 -6.27
N VAL A 19 -21.77 -2.35 -6.87
CA VAL A 19 -23.00 -1.60 -6.60
C VAL A 19 -24.02 -2.52 -5.91
N LEU A 20 -24.53 -2.09 -4.78
CA LEU A 20 -25.65 -2.71 -4.07
C LEU A 20 -26.92 -1.88 -4.28
N ASN A 21 -27.96 -2.48 -4.81
CA ASN A 21 -29.28 -1.87 -4.91
C ASN A 21 -30.05 -2.04 -3.59
N ASN A 22 -30.01 -1.04 -2.73
CA ASN A 22 -30.80 -1.02 -1.48
C ASN A 22 -32.27 -0.60 -1.67
N GLY A 23 -32.66 -0.23 -2.90
CA GLY A 23 -34.00 0.18 -3.23
C GLY A 23 -34.99 -0.99 -3.38
N GLN A 24 -36.27 -0.65 -3.53
CA GLN A 24 -37.33 -1.64 -3.75
C GLN A 24 -37.53 -1.99 -5.24
N ASN A 25 -37.06 -1.14 -6.15
CA ASN A 25 -37.19 -1.31 -7.59
C ASN A 25 -35.86 -1.75 -8.21
N SER A 26 -35.93 -2.42 -9.35
CA SER A 26 -34.73 -2.77 -10.11
C SER A 26 -34.06 -1.52 -10.70
N ILE A 27 -32.73 -1.49 -10.70
CA ILE A 27 -31.90 -0.50 -11.39
C ILE A 27 -31.53 -1.07 -12.75
N ASN A 28 -31.78 -0.32 -13.84
CA ASN A 28 -31.48 -0.78 -15.20
C ASN A 28 -30.37 0.02 -15.89
N THR A 29 -30.12 1.24 -15.42
CA THR A 29 -29.09 2.12 -15.96
C THR A 29 -28.41 2.84 -14.81
N ILE A 30 -27.09 2.95 -14.88
CA ILE A 30 -26.27 3.73 -13.96
C ILE A 30 -25.32 4.57 -14.81
N ASP A 31 -25.37 5.90 -14.64
CA ASP A 31 -24.36 6.78 -15.18
C ASP A 31 -23.23 6.88 -14.12
N ILE A 32 -22.02 6.60 -14.55
CA ILE A 32 -20.83 6.54 -13.73
C ILE A 32 -19.85 7.58 -14.24
N THR A 33 -19.32 8.40 -13.35
CA THR A 33 -18.12 9.21 -13.63
C THR A 33 -17.02 8.80 -12.66
N TYR A 34 -15.81 8.68 -13.17
CA TYR A 34 -14.67 8.34 -12.33
C TYR A 34 -13.40 9.03 -12.80
N SER A 35 -12.46 9.21 -11.88
CA SER A 35 -11.16 9.80 -12.15
C SER A 35 -10.08 9.15 -11.30
N PHE A 36 -8.87 9.10 -11.85
CA PHE A 36 -7.66 8.71 -11.13
C PHE A 36 -6.83 9.96 -10.83
N ASP A 37 -6.34 10.08 -9.59
CA ASP A 37 -5.44 11.14 -9.12
C ASP A 37 -5.94 12.56 -9.42
N GLY A 38 -7.26 12.76 -9.39
CA GLY A 38 -7.88 14.04 -9.70
C GLY A 38 -7.76 14.47 -11.17
N ALA A 39 -7.42 13.55 -12.08
CA ALA A 39 -7.45 13.81 -13.52
C ALA A 39 -8.86 14.07 -14.03
N ASN A 40 -9.00 14.33 -15.35
CA ASN A 40 -10.30 14.53 -15.97
C ASN A 40 -11.22 13.31 -15.76
N GLU A 41 -12.48 13.58 -15.43
CA GLU A 41 -13.48 12.54 -15.24
C GLU A 41 -13.74 11.75 -16.53
N THR A 42 -13.84 10.45 -16.38
CA THR A 42 -14.23 9.53 -17.47
C THR A 42 -15.69 9.12 -17.26
N PRO A 43 -16.58 9.44 -18.20
CA PRO A 43 -17.98 9.00 -18.13
C PRO A 43 -18.13 7.56 -18.66
N LEU A 44 -18.99 6.80 -18.02
CA LEU A 44 -19.39 5.44 -18.42
C LEU A 44 -20.87 5.25 -18.10
N THR A 45 -21.66 4.77 -19.04
CA THR A 45 -23.05 4.37 -18.78
C THR A 45 -23.15 2.84 -18.75
N TRP A 46 -23.51 2.29 -17.60
CA TRP A 46 -23.81 0.88 -17.45
C TRP A 46 -25.29 0.60 -17.72
N ASN A 47 -25.57 -0.45 -18.49
CA ASN A 47 -26.91 -0.92 -18.77
C ASN A 47 -27.02 -2.40 -18.41
N GLY A 48 -28.04 -2.74 -17.62
CA GLY A 48 -28.28 -4.11 -17.16
C GLY A 48 -29.51 -4.17 -16.26
N THR A 49 -29.52 -5.10 -15.33
CA THR A 49 -30.58 -5.18 -14.31
C THR A 49 -29.97 -5.59 -12.96
N ILE A 50 -30.10 -4.72 -11.97
CA ILE A 50 -29.80 -5.04 -10.58
C ILE A 50 -31.13 -5.07 -9.82
N ALA A 51 -31.58 -6.26 -9.47
CA ALA A 51 -32.83 -6.42 -8.72
C ALA A 51 -32.75 -5.75 -7.35
N SER A 52 -33.91 -5.52 -6.72
CA SER A 52 -33.97 -5.05 -5.33
C SER A 52 -33.12 -5.94 -4.42
N GLN A 53 -32.31 -5.34 -3.53
CA GLN A 53 -31.39 -5.98 -2.58
C GLN A 53 -30.28 -6.84 -3.23
N ALA A 54 -30.10 -6.74 -4.54
CA ALA A 54 -29.03 -7.44 -5.25
C ALA A 54 -27.79 -6.57 -5.44
N THR A 55 -26.67 -7.24 -5.66
CA THR A 55 -25.37 -6.62 -5.96
C THR A 55 -24.96 -6.93 -7.39
N ALA A 56 -24.33 -5.97 -8.06
CA ALA A 56 -23.63 -6.18 -9.32
C ALA A 56 -22.19 -5.68 -9.23
N VAL A 57 -21.30 -6.30 -9.99
CA VAL A 57 -19.93 -5.83 -10.22
C VAL A 57 -19.86 -5.28 -11.62
N LEU A 58 -19.39 -4.06 -11.76
CA LEU A 58 -19.31 -3.31 -13.01
C LEU A 58 -17.83 -3.07 -13.31
N ASP A 59 -17.40 -3.43 -14.52
CA ASP A 59 -16.04 -3.19 -14.97
C ASP A 59 -15.90 -1.72 -15.42
N LEU A 60 -14.86 -1.05 -14.92
CA LEU A 60 -14.41 0.24 -15.44
C LEU A 60 -13.39 0.01 -16.57
N VAL A 61 -13.01 1.07 -17.27
CA VAL A 61 -12.02 0.96 -18.36
C VAL A 61 -10.64 0.67 -17.77
N ASP A 62 -9.92 -0.26 -18.38
CA ASP A 62 -8.55 -0.59 -18.00
C ASP A 62 -7.65 0.65 -18.06
N ILE A 63 -6.77 0.77 -17.08
CA ILE A 63 -5.81 1.87 -16.97
C ILE A 63 -4.42 1.35 -16.65
N THR A 64 -3.40 2.02 -17.15
CA THR A 64 -2.00 1.82 -16.75
C THR A 64 -1.55 3.02 -15.92
N LEU A 65 -1.12 2.76 -14.70
CA LEU A 65 -0.59 3.76 -13.77
C LEU A 65 0.88 3.46 -13.47
N ALA A 66 1.64 4.49 -13.15
CA ALA A 66 3.02 4.32 -12.69
C ALA A 66 3.05 3.66 -11.30
N SER A 67 4.21 3.19 -10.87
CA SER A 67 4.40 2.77 -9.47
C SER A 67 4.21 3.96 -8.53
N GLY A 68 3.48 3.76 -7.44
CA GLY A 68 3.20 4.79 -6.46
C GLY A 68 1.83 4.66 -5.79
N ILE A 69 1.46 5.73 -5.10
CA ILE A 69 0.15 5.86 -4.44
C ILE A 69 -0.80 6.55 -5.41
N HIS A 70 -1.98 5.99 -5.58
CA HIS A 70 -3.02 6.49 -6.47
C HIS A 70 -4.36 6.59 -5.74
N SER A 71 -5.20 7.50 -6.20
CA SER A 71 -6.59 7.62 -5.78
C SER A 71 -7.55 7.31 -6.94
N LEU A 72 -8.66 6.67 -6.63
CA LEU A 72 -9.79 6.49 -7.54
C LEU A 72 -11.02 7.12 -6.91
N ASN A 73 -11.56 8.13 -7.57
CA ASN A 73 -12.83 8.74 -7.23
C ASN A 73 -13.90 8.22 -8.19
N VAL A 74 -15.04 7.77 -7.67
CA VAL A 74 -16.17 7.28 -8.45
C VAL A 74 -17.43 7.96 -7.96
N THR A 75 -18.25 8.43 -8.89
CA THR A 75 -19.61 8.95 -8.64
C THR A 75 -20.60 8.23 -9.53
N THR A 76 -21.71 7.81 -8.97
CA THR A 76 -22.83 7.18 -9.70
C THR A 76 -24.05 8.09 -9.69
N THR A 77 -24.78 8.09 -10.81
CA THR A 77 -26.07 8.78 -10.92
C THR A 77 -27.11 7.77 -11.38
N ILE A 78 -28.19 7.66 -10.63
CA ILE A 78 -29.29 6.72 -10.89
C ILE A 78 -30.59 7.50 -10.87
N ASN A 79 -31.43 7.29 -11.89
CA ASN A 79 -32.73 7.96 -11.97
C ASN A 79 -33.63 7.56 -10.78
N ASN A 80 -34.22 8.58 -10.14
CA ASN A 80 -35.09 8.44 -8.97
C ASN A 80 -34.37 7.87 -7.72
N ASP A 81 -33.07 8.02 -7.63
CA ASP A 81 -32.38 7.79 -6.38
C ASP A 81 -32.61 8.95 -5.42
N TYR A 82 -33.27 8.65 -4.30
CA TYR A 82 -33.56 9.63 -3.24
C TYR A 82 -32.49 9.67 -2.14
N PHE A 83 -31.51 8.77 -2.19
CA PHE A 83 -30.46 8.68 -1.18
C PHE A 83 -29.08 8.88 -1.80
N THR A 84 -28.78 10.11 -2.19
CA THR A 84 -27.58 10.47 -2.95
C THR A 84 -26.28 10.51 -2.14
N HIS A 85 -26.34 10.33 -0.81
CA HIS A 85 -25.16 10.41 0.06
C HIS A 85 -24.20 9.22 -0.10
N ASN A 86 -24.63 8.13 -0.73
CA ASN A 86 -23.84 6.93 -0.99
C ASN A 86 -23.45 6.77 -2.46
N ASN A 87 -23.66 7.81 -3.27
CA ASN A 87 -23.41 7.78 -4.71
C ASN A 87 -21.95 7.99 -5.09
N SER A 88 -21.12 8.44 -4.17
CA SER A 88 -19.69 8.67 -4.42
C SER A 88 -18.82 7.91 -3.43
N THR A 89 -17.67 7.49 -3.90
CA THR A 89 -16.63 6.86 -3.10
C THR A 89 -15.25 7.28 -3.59
N GLU A 90 -14.33 7.38 -2.66
CA GLU A 90 -12.91 7.55 -2.95
C GLU A 90 -12.15 6.42 -2.29
N ILE A 91 -11.21 5.85 -3.02
CA ILE A 91 -10.28 4.86 -2.49
C ILE A 91 -8.85 5.26 -2.82
N THR A 92 -7.94 4.98 -1.89
CA THR A 92 -6.50 5.05 -2.13
C THR A 92 -5.96 3.64 -2.28
N PHE A 93 -5.09 3.43 -3.26
CA PHE A 93 -4.47 2.15 -3.51
C PHE A 93 -3.02 2.34 -3.98
N TYR A 94 -2.26 1.25 -3.98
CA TYR A 94 -0.85 1.27 -4.35
C TYR A 94 -0.65 0.50 -5.64
N VAL A 95 0.09 1.10 -6.58
CA VAL A 95 0.59 0.40 -7.76
C VAL A 95 2.06 0.10 -7.52
N ASN A 96 2.42 -1.18 -7.58
CA ASN A 96 3.79 -1.62 -7.39
C ASN A 96 4.32 -2.23 -8.69
N GLU A 97 5.61 -2.41 -8.79
CA GLU A 97 6.28 -2.97 -9.95
C GLU A 97 7.09 -4.23 -9.59
N THR A 98 7.44 -5.01 -10.60
CA THR A 98 8.28 -6.19 -10.42
C THR A 98 9.73 -5.77 -10.32
N GLY A 99 10.41 -6.25 -9.28
CA GLY A 99 11.84 -6.11 -9.07
C GLY A 99 12.63 -7.31 -9.54
N GLU A 100 13.93 -7.11 -9.78
CA GLU A 100 14.85 -8.20 -10.12
C GLU A 100 15.51 -8.76 -8.86
N THR A 101 15.55 -10.10 -8.75
CA THR A 101 16.25 -10.78 -7.67
C THR A 101 17.76 -10.72 -7.85
N GLY A 102 18.52 -10.64 -6.74
CA GLY A 102 19.98 -10.55 -6.78
C GLY A 102 20.53 -9.15 -7.03
N VAL A 103 19.69 -8.16 -7.27
CA VAL A 103 20.10 -6.76 -7.40
C VAL A 103 20.11 -6.10 -6.01
N VAL A 104 21.15 -5.32 -5.75
CA VAL A 104 21.25 -4.53 -4.52
C VAL A 104 20.58 -3.19 -4.73
N ASN A 105 19.58 -2.90 -3.92
CA ASN A 105 18.96 -1.57 -3.86
C ASN A 105 19.84 -0.66 -2.98
N THR A 106 20.39 0.37 -3.57
CA THR A 106 21.26 1.34 -2.88
C THR A 106 20.55 2.61 -2.46
N PHE A 107 19.31 2.80 -2.86
CA PHE A 107 18.49 4.00 -2.61
C PHE A 107 19.04 5.29 -3.24
N GLU A 108 19.95 5.18 -4.21
CA GLU A 108 20.56 6.37 -4.85
C GLU A 108 19.71 6.89 -6.02
N ASN A 109 18.99 6.05 -6.70
CA ASN A 109 18.19 6.38 -7.88
C ASN A 109 16.70 6.43 -7.57
N SER A 110 15.93 7.15 -8.38
CA SER A 110 14.46 7.14 -8.29
C SER A 110 13.86 5.77 -8.58
N SER A 111 14.52 4.93 -9.39
CA SER A 111 14.12 3.55 -9.62
C SER A 111 14.33 2.62 -8.41
N ASP A 112 15.07 3.08 -7.41
CA ASP A 112 15.38 2.35 -6.19
C ASP A 112 14.44 2.74 -5.02
N GLU A 113 13.47 3.62 -5.28
CA GLU A 113 12.56 4.09 -4.24
C GLU A 113 11.61 2.99 -3.76
N LEU A 114 11.40 2.98 -2.45
CA LEU A 114 10.38 2.16 -1.80
C LEU A 114 9.08 2.95 -1.72
N ILE A 115 7.95 2.28 -1.73
CA ILE A 115 6.66 2.92 -1.47
C ILE A 115 6.60 3.22 0.02
N VAL A 116 6.46 4.50 0.37
CA VAL A 116 6.35 4.97 1.76
C VAL A 116 4.89 5.18 2.10
N VAL A 117 4.44 4.55 3.17
CA VAL A 117 3.12 4.78 3.77
C VAL A 117 3.31 5.23 5.20
N ASN A 118 2.95 6.47 5.49
CA ASN A 118 3.05 7.05 6.81
C ASN A 118 1.65 7.24 7.42
N GLU A 119 1.47 6.80 8.65
CA GLU A 119 0.27 7.02 9.44
C GLU A 119 0.61 7.94 10.62
N GLY A 120 -0.02 9.13 10.67
CA GLY A 120 0.12 10.08 11.77
C GLY A 120 1.29 11.07 11.66
N GLY A 121 2.04 11.08 10.57
CA GLY A 121 3.14 12.00 10.32
C GLY A 121 4.18 11.43 9.36
N ASP A 122 5.22 12.18 9.05
CA ASP A 122 6.32 11.74 8.18
C ASP A 122 7.25 10.80 8.95
N VAL A 123 6.96 9.50 8.90
CA VAL A 123 7.77 8.48 9.58
C VAL A 123 9.04 8.17 8.80
N TRP A 124 8.89 7.77 7.53
CA TRP A 124 10.01 7.35 6.71
C TRP A 124 10.43 8.44 5.72
N GLN A 125 11.71 8.73 5.73
CA GLN A 125 12.37 9.71 4.86
C GLN A 125 13.52 9.03 4.11
N ARG A 126 13.67 9.33 2.81
CA ARG A 126 14.84 8.93 2.03
C ARG A 126 15.79 10.10 1.90
N GLY A 127 17.05 9.89 2.17
CA GLY A 127 18.08 10.95 2.03
C GLY A 127 19.37 10.63 2.76
N VAL A 128 20.22 11.64 2.84
CA VAL A 128 21.52 11.57 3.52
C VAL A 128 21.30 11.68 5.03
N PRO A 129 21.69 10.67 5.82
CA PRO A 129 21.54 10.74 7.26
C PRO A 129 22.57 11.68 7.90
N THR A 130 22.12 12.47 8.87
CA THR A 130 22.95 13.43 9.61
C THR A 130 22.74 13.35 11.14
N GLY A 131 22.02 12.33 11.59
CA GLY A 131 21.73 12.11 13.01
C GLY A 131 22.94 11.63 13.82
N ALA A 132 22.79 11.55 15.11
CA ALA A 132 23.87 11.11 15.99
C ALA A 132 24.17 9.59 15.85
N LEU A 133 23.16 8.77 15.67
CA LEU A 133 23.28 7.33 15.46
C LEU A 133 23.34 6.99 13.98
N LEU A 134 22.35 7.44 13.22
CA LEU A 134 22.28 7.25 11.79
C LEU A 134 22.94 8.43 11.08
N ASN A 135 24.21 8.29 10.73
CA ASN A 135 25.03 9.35 10.14
C ASN A 135 25.79 8.93 8.87
N THR A 136 25.70 7.67 8.49
CA THR A 136 26.32 7.13 7.27
C THR A 136 25.42 6.08 6.65
N ALA A 137 25.46 6.01 5.32
CA ALA A 137 24.83 4.91 4.59
C ALA A 137 25.76 3.69 4.54
N ALA A 138 25.18 2.50 4.45
CA ALA A 138 25.95 1.26 4.26
C ALA A 138 26.58 1.17 2.85
N SER A 139 25.95 1.83 1.87
CA SER A 139 26.47 2.03 0.52
C SER A 139 25.93 3.35 -0.03
N GLY A 140 26.70 4.00 -0.89
CA GLY A 140 26.31 5.31 -1.42
C GLY A 140 26.18 6.38 -0.34
N THR A 141 25.14 7.20 -0.43
CA THR A 141 24.90 8.35 0.46
C THR A 141 23.52 8.34 1.10
N ASN A 142 22.53 7.70 0.48
CA ASN A 142 21.15 7.72 0.91
C ASN A 142 20.77 6.50 1.74
N VAL A 143 19.83 6.72 2.66
CA VAL A 143 19.16 5.69 3.44
C VAL A 143 17.65 5.96 3.49
N TYR A 144 16.87 5.00 3.93
CA TYR A 144 15.58 5.25 4.53
C TYR A 144 15.74 5.31 6.05
N GLY A 145 15.27 6.38 6.68
CA GLY A 145 15.33 6.58 8.13
C GLY A 145 14.03 7.17 8.66
N THR A 146 13.71 6.87 9.90
CA THR A 146 12.52 7.42 10.60
C THR A 146 12.73 8.85 11.11
N ASN A 147 13.88 9.39 10.93
CA ASN A 147 14.29 10.79 10.96
C ASN A 147 15.77 10.84 10.53
N LEU A 148 16.10 11.58 9.50
CA LEU A 148 17.47 11.62 8.97
C LEU A 148 18.44 12.48 9.80
N SER A 149 17.93 13.35 10.67
CA SER A 149 18.74 14.32 11.41
C SER A 149 18.63 14.23 12.93
N GLY A 150 17.70 13.44 13.46
CA GLY A 150 17.46 13.38 14.90
C GLY A 150 16.67 12.14 15.30
N ASN A 151 15.99 12.23 16.44
CA ASN A 151 15.12 11.18 16.94
C ASN A 151 13.80 11.19 16.18
N TYR A 152 13.18 10.02 16.01
CA TYR A 152 11.80 9.91 15.54
C TYR A 152 10.83 10.44 16.59
N GLU A 153 9.62 10.81 16.14
CA GLU A 153 8.58 11.33 17.02
C GLU A 153 7.74 10.20 17.63
N ASN A 154 7.02 10.51 18.72
CA ASN A 154 6.17 9.55 19.40
C ASN A 154 4.90 9.22 18.58
N ASN A 155 4.40 7.99 18.76
CA ASN A 155 3.15 7.50 18.17
C ASN A 155 3.13 7.51 16.63
N LEU A 156 4.27 7.33 16.00
CA LEU A 156 4.39 7.18 14.56
C LEU A 156 4.21 5.72 14.15
N LYS A 157 3.58 5.53 13.00
CA LYS A 157 3.47 4.25 12.33
C LYS A 157 3.70 4.44 10.84
N GLY A 158 4.65 3.71 10.29
CA GLY A 158 4.98 3.83 8.87
C GLY A 158 5.52 2.54 8.30
N TYR A 159 5.34 2.39 6.99
CA TYR A 159 5.73 1.22 6.24
C TYR A 159 6.62 1.61 5.07
N LEU A 160 7.61 0.77 4.80
CA LEU A 160 8.39 0.77 3.58
C LEU A 160 8.06 -0.50 2.80
N THR A 161 7.49 -0.35 1.62
CA THR A 161 7.15 -1.48 0.77
C THR A 161 8.10 -1.56 -0.42
N SER A 162 8.75 -2.70 -0.56
CA SER A 162 9.64 -2.97 -1.69
C SER A 162 8.85 -3.29 -2.96
N LYS A 163 9.56 -3.34 -4.10
CA LYS A 163 9.05 -3.97 -5.32
C LYS A 163 8.60 -5.40 -5.05
N CYS A 164 7.75 -5.93 -5.93
CA CYS A 164 7.35 -7.34 -5.90
C CYS A 164 8.40 -8.20 -6.60
N TYR A 165 8.75 -9.33 -6.02
CA TYR A 165 9.77 -10.23 -6.56
C TYR A 165 9.20 -11.60 -6.89
N ASP A 166 9.49 -12.12 -8.06
CA ASP A 166 9.23 -13.52 -8.38
C ASP A 166 10.31 -14.41 -7.76
N LEU A 167 9.96 -15.14 -6.72
CA LEU A 167 10.83 -16.03 -5.99
C LEU A 167 10.66 -17.50 -6.40
N THR A 168 9.79 -17.80 -7.36
CA THR A 168 9.43 -19.18 -7.75
C THR A 168 10.61 -19.98 -8.30
N THR A 169 11.60 -19.30 -8.86
CA THR A 169 12.82 -19.90 -9.42
C THR A 169 13.95 -20.11 -8.41
N LEU A 170 13.79 -19.59 -7.19
CA LEU A 170 14.82 -19.65 -6.15
C LEU A 170 14.55 -20.80 -5.18
N ALA A 171 15.53 -21.68 -5.00
CA ALA A 171 15.40 -22.82 -4.09
C ALA A 171 15.31 -22.39 -2.61
N ASN A 172 16.07 -21.36 -2.22
CA ASN A 172 16.12 -20.84 -0.86
C ASN A 172 16.26 -19.31 -0.93
N PRO A 173 15.15 -18.57 -1.13
CA PRO A 173 15.20 -17.11 -1.18
C PRO A 173 15.64 -16.54 0.17
N VAL A 174 16.52 -15.53 0.14
CA VAL A 174 17.06 -14.87 1.32
C VAL A 174 16.94 -13.37 1.13
N LEU A 175 16.31 -12.68 2.09
CA LEU A 175 16.33 -11.23 2.22
C LEU A 175 17.56 -10.80 3.02
N LYS A 176 18.33 -9.86 2.48
CA LYS A 176 19.48 -9.23 3.17
C LYS A 176 19.35 -7.71 3.13
N PHE A 177 19.61 -7.07 4.23
CA PHE A 177 19.64 -5.61 4.32
C PHE A 177 20.58 -5.16 5.45
N GLN A 178 21.02 -3.91 5.37
CA GLN A 178 21.78 -3.26 6.43
C GLN A 178 20.83 -2.36 7.23
N MET A 179 20.89 -2.44 8.54
CA MET A 179 20.01 -1.71 9.44
C MET A 179 20.81 -1.13 10.61
N ALA A 180 20.50 0.11 10.98
CA ALA A 180 20.87 0.72 12.25
C ALA A 180 19.58 1.08 12.99
N PHE A 181 19.50 0.83 14.29
CA PHE A 181 18.33 1.14 15.07
C PHE A 181 18.69 1.49 16.52
N ASP A 182 17.88 2.36 17.11
CA ASP A 182 17.83 2.65 18.53
C ASP A 182 16.37 2.91 18.87
N LEU A 183 15.71 1.91 19.43
CA LEU A 183 14.28 1.88 19.68
C LEU A 183 14.01 1.90 21.19
N GLU A 184 12.97 2.60 21.62
CA GLU A 184 12.54 2.61 23.00
C GLU A 184 12.14 1.20 23.44
N THR A 185 12.89 0.69 24.42
CA THR A 185 12.71 -0.69 24.90
C THR A 185 11.29 -0.91 25.43
N ASN A 186 10.63 -1.97 24.96
CA ASN A 186 9.26 -2.39 25.26
C ASN A 186 8.13 -1.50 24.70
N TYR A 187 8.44 -0.44 23.96
CA TYR A 187 7.42 0.44 23.37
C TYR A 187 7.47 0.42 21.85
N ASP A 188 8.65 0.52 21.26
CA ASP A 188 8.80 0.65 19.83
C ASP A 188 9.24 -0.65 19.18
N VAL A 189 8.75 -0.91 17.99
CA VAL A 189 9.07 -2.11 17.22
C VAL A 189 9.37 -1.79 15.77
N ALA A 190 10.31 -2.54 15.20
CA ALA A 190 10.53 -2.61 13.77
C ALA A 190 10.63 -4.09 13.38
N TYR A 191 9.88 -4.47 12.35
CA TYR A 191 9.85 -5.84 11.85
C TYR A 191 9.60 -5.88 10.35
N VAL A 192 9.87 -7.02 9.75
CA VAL A 192 9.62 -7.23 8.31
C VAL A 192 8.40 -8.12 8.14
N GLN A 193 7.55 -7.73 7.22
CA GLN A 193 6.41 -8.53 6.77
C GLN A 193 6.56 -8.88 5.29
N TYR A 194 5.92 -9.96 4.89
CA TYR A 194 5.78 -10.32 3.49
C TYR A 194 4.32 -10.62 3.14
N SER A 195 3.97 -10.44 1.88
CA SER A 195 2.66 -10.80 1.33
C SER A 195 2.86 -11.64 0.07
N THR A 196 2.04 -12.66 -0.10
CA THR A 196 1.99 -13.51 -1.29
C THR A 196 0.72 -13.29 -2.13
N ASN A 197 -0.14 -12.34 -1.70
CA ASN A 197 -1.43 -12.05 -2.33
C ASN A 197 -1.63 -10.54 -2.59
N GLN A 198 -0.57 -9.88 -3.06
CA GLN A 198 -0.59 -8.47 -3.46
C GLN A 198 -0.95 -7.50 -2.32
N GLY A 199 -0.50 -7.77 -1.10
CA GLY A 199 -0.71 -6.89 0.03
C GLY A 199 -2.11 -6.99 0.67
N VAL A 200 -2.91 -7.99 0.31
CA VAL A 200 -4.21 -8.25 0.95
C VAL A 200 -3.99 -8.72 2.37
N ASP A 201 -3.08 -9.68 2.56
CA ASP A 201 -2.67 -10.18 3.86
C ASP A 201 -1.14 -10.09 3.99
N TRP A 202 -0.68 -9.86 5.22
CA TRP A 202 0.73 -9.74 5.55
C TRP A 202 1.09 -10.65 6.71
N GLU A 203 2.21 -11.34 6.58
CA GLU A 203 2.76 -12.22 7.61
C GLU A 203 4.13 -11.71 8.06
N VAL A 204 4.43 -11.84 9.35
CA VAL A 204 5.74 -11.45 9.89
C VAL A 204 6.80 -12.44 9.41
N LEU A 205 7.88 -11.92 8.85
CA LEU A 205 9.01 -12.71 8.38
C LEU A 205 9.97 -13.00 9.53
N GLY A 206 10.20 -14.27 9.81
CA GLY A 206 11.11 -14.71 10.86
C GLY A 206 10.53 -14.60 12.27
N SER A 207 11.38 -14.75 13.28
CA SER A 207 11.01 -14.73 14.67
C SER A 207 12.15 -14.18 15.55
N SER A 208 11.83 -13.85 16.81
CA SER A 208 12.83 -13.39 17.79
C SER A 208 13.89 -14.45 18.15
N THR A 209 13.70 -15.70 17.74
CA THR A 209 14.67 -16.79 17.98
C THR A 209 15.65 -16.96 16.81
N ASP A 210 15.42 -16.28 15.71
CA ASP A 210 16.31 -16.37 14.54
C ASP A 210 17.60 -15.56 14.80
N PRO A 211 18.76 -16.12 14.45
CA PRO A 211 20.03 -15.42 14.69
C PRO A 211 20.13 -14.16 13.82
N ASN A 212 20.58 -13.06 14.42
CA ASN A 212 20.75 -11.76 13.78
C ASN A 212 19.46 -11.19 13.17
N TRP A 213 18.31 -11.45 13.79
CA TRP A 213 17.01 -10.98 13.40
C TRP A 213 16.41 -10.13 14.51
N TYR A 214 15.15 -10.34 14.88
CA TYR A 214 14.55 -9.58 15.98
C TYR A 214 15.26 -9.86 17.30
N ASN A 215 15.51 -8.83 18.09
CA ASN A 215 16.24 -8.94 19.36
C ASN A 215 15.37 -8.74 20.61
N SER A 216 14.10 -8.39 20.44
CA SER A 216 13.13 -8.32 21.53
C SER A 216 11.69 -8.42 20.99
N SER A 217 10.77 -8.76 21.90
CA SER A 217 9.34 -8.60 21.70
C SER A 217 8.86 -7.37 22.49
N ALA A 218 7.98 -6.56 21.91
CA ALA A 218 7.41 -5.40 22.56
C ALA A 218 6.29 -5.83 23.54
N ASN A 219 6.66 -6.28 24.72
CA ASN A 219 5.70 -6.75 25.72
C ASN A 219 4.83 -5.64 26.36
N GLY A 220 5.15 -4.36 26.10
CA GLY A 220 4.42 -3.21 26.64
C GLY A 220 3.48 -2.52 25.67
N CYS A 221 3.48 -2.90 24.39
CA CYS A 221 2.69 -2.25 23.35
C CYS A 221 1.38 -2.99 23.10
N SER A 222 0.26 -2.42 23.54
CA SER A 222 -1.08 -3.03 23.37
C SER A 222 -1.58 -3.06 21.93
N ASN A 223 -0.94 -2.32 21.01
CA ASN A 223 -1.31 -2.20 19.61
C ASN A 223 -0.19 -2.61 18.64
N CYS A 224 0.90 -3.17 19.12
CA CYS A 224 1.97 -3.67 18.26
C CYS A 224 1.63 -5.06 17.73
N VAL A 225 1.71 -5.22 16.43
CA VAL A 225 1.56 -6.50 15.73
C VAL A 225 2.92 -7.17 15.67
N GLY A 226 3.05 -8.42 16.12
CA GLY A 226 4.28 -9.21 15.98
C GLY A 226 5.08 -9.45 17.26
N GLY A 227 4.43 -9.39 18.41
CA GLY A 227 4.99 -9.92 19.66
C GLY A 227 4.81 -11.42 19.81
#